data_90b2b49b94682df7dd906d0923efa91d
#
_entry.id   90b2b49b94682df7dd906d0923efa91d
#
_cell.length_a   1.000
_cell.length_b   1.000
_cell.length_c   1.000
_cell.angle_alpha   90.00
_cell.angle_beta   90.00
_cell.angle_gamma   90.00
#
_symmetry.space_group_name_H-M   'P 1'
#
loop_
_entity.id
_entity.type
_entity.pdbx_description
1 polymer ?
#
loop_
_entity_poly.entity_id
_entity_poly.type
_entity_poly.pdbx_seq_one_letter_code
_entity_poly.pdbx_strand_id
1 'polypeptide(L)'
;MLGVLGACSALRIGYGNAPDLLYWYLDSYVDFDSSQTPKVREALAQFMAWHRRTQLPDYANQLARAQAEVLADTSAARVCEWQAELLVRANTAFERAVPAGVDFMLSVTPRQVQYLERRQAKQNDEFRDDYLQPDQRKRTEVTLKRAVERAETLYGKLTEAQRARIAESLSRSPFDPEVWLAERRQRQQDAVSLMHRWGVEGAGRPTSARDQAGREQAQAALRAYVQRMASSPRETYRRYTARLNEFNCSFAAALHNTTSVSQRRAAAQKLAGWEGDARALTLDLARAAAPDGMLR
;
A
#
# COMPACT_ATOMS: atom_id res chain seq x y z
N MET A 1 -38.90 -19.28 -2.35
CA MET A 1 -38.04 -18.18 -2.79
C MET A 1 -37.33 -17.58 -1.58
N LEU A 2 -36.14 -18.09 -1.24
CA LEU A 2 -35.32 -17.53 -0.17
C LEU A 2 -34.48 -16.44 -0.79
N GLY A 3 -34.72 -15.18 -0.43
CA GLY A 3 -33.95 -14.03 -0.84
C GLY A 3 -32.51 -14.18 -0.33
N VAL A 4 -31.57 -14.30 -1.25
CA VAL A 4 -30.14 -14.12 -0.99
C VAL A 4 -29.96 -12.64 -0.71
N LEU A 5 -30.12 -12.24 0.55
CA LEU A 5 -29.57 -10.98 1.05
C LEU A 5 -28.05 -11.15 0.97
N GLY A 6 -27.48 -10.70 -0.14
CA GLY A 6 -26.03 -10.64 -0.32
C GLY A 6 -25.46 -9.77 0.80
N ALA A 7 -24.87 -10.41 1.80
CA ALA A 7 -24.10 -9.71 2.81
C ALA A 7 -23.01 -8.91 2.08
N CYS A 8 -23.15 -7.58 2.07
CA CYS A 8 -22.09 -6.71 1.58
C CYS A 8 -20.83 -7.03 2.37
N SER A 9 -19.78 -7.51 1.71
CA SER A 9 -18.55 -7.82 2.40
C SER A 9 -17.93 -6.55 2.96
N ALA A 10 -17.15 -6.65 4.04
CA ALA A 10 -16.42 -5.54 4.61
C ALA A 10 -15.53 -4.84 3.56
N LEU A 11 -15.01 -5.62 2.58
CA LEU A 11 -14.22 -5.09 1.47
C LEU A 11 -15.05 -4.16 0.58
N ARG A 12 -16.28 -4.54 0.22
CA ARG A 12 -17.15 -3.70 -0.61
C ARG A 12 -17.55 -2.41 0.09
N ILE A 13 -17.89 -2.50 1.38
CA ILE A 13 -18.23 -1.33 2.20
C ILE A 13 -17.00 -0.39 2.30
N GLY A 14 -15.83 -0.94 2.64
CA GLY A 14 -14.59 -0.17 2.75
C GLY A 14 -14.21 0.47 1.42
N TYR A 15 -14.32 -0.25 0.31
CA TYR A 15 -14.02 0.29 -1.01
C TYR A 15 -15.01 1.37 -1.47
N GLY A 16 -16.30 1.23 -1.14
CA GLY A 16 -17.30 2.26 -1.41
C GLY A 16 -17.00 3.58 -0.71
N ASN A 17 -16.43 3.53 0.49
CA ASN A 17 -16.02 4.70 1.28
C ASN A 17 -14.54 5.09 1.08
N ALA A 18 -13.82 4.42 0.17
CA ALA A 18 -12.38 4.62 -0.01
C ALA A 18 -11.99 6.08 -0.32
N PRO A 19 -12.73 6.89 -1.11
CA PRO A 19 -12.38 8.29 -1.30
C PRO A 19 -12.30 9.08 0.01
N ASP A 20 -13.28 8.92 0.91
CA ASP A 20 -13.28 9.59 2.20
C ASP A 20 -12.22 9.05 3.16
N LEU A 21 -12.05 7.73 3.22
CA LEU A 21 -11.02 7.10 4.05
C LEU A 21 -9.60 7.55 3.62
N LEU A 22 -9.36 7.62 2.31
CA LEU A 22 -8.10 8.13 1.77
C LEU A 22 -7.92 9.61 2.05
N TYR A 23 -9.00 10.42 1.92
CA TYR A 23 -8.95 11.82 2.27
C TYR A 23 -8.53 12.01 3.72
N TRP A 24 -9.21 11.38 4.69
CA TRP A 24 -8.88 11.50 6.11
C TRP A 24 -7.48 10.99 6.43
N TYR A 25 -7.06 9.90 5.78
CA TYR A 25 -5.69 9.40 5.93
C TYR A 25 -4.66 10.43 5.47
N LEU A 26 -4.80 11.00 4.28
CA LEU A 26 -3.90 12.02 3.75
C LEU A 26 -3.95 13.31 4.57
N ASP A 27 -5.15 13.73 4.97
CA ASP A 27 -5.36 14.91 5.80
C ASP A 27 -4.63 14.81 7.14
N SER A 28 -4.60 13.61 7.73
CA SER A 28 -3.84 13.34 8.97
C SER A 28 -2.33 13.54 8.85
N TYR A 29 -1.81 13.66 7.62
CA TYR A 29 -0.39 13.91 7.34
C TYR A 29 -0.07 15.34 6.96
N VAL A 30 -1.01 16.05 6.36
CA VAL A 30 -0.71 17.33 5.72
C VAL A 30 -1.64 18.48 6.13
N ASP A 31 -2.76 18.20 6.83
CA ASP A 31 -3.72 19.21 7.33
C ASP A 31 -4.20 20.12 6.19
N PHE A 32 -5.01 19.58 5.26
CA PHE A 32 -5.50 20.30 4.09
C PHE A 32 -6.31 21.53 4.50
N ASP A 33 -6.08 22.65 3.84
CA ASP A 33 -6.88 23.84 4.03
C ASP A 33 -8.22 23.78 3.24
N SER A 34 -9.08 24.79 3.49
CA SER A 34 -10.41 24.87 2.88
C SER A 34 -10.38 25.00 1.35
N SER A 35 -9.30 25.51 0.77
CA SER A 35 -9.12 25.65 -0.69
C SER A 35 -8.62 24.37 -1.36
N GLN A 36 -7.90 23.53 -0.62
CA GLN A 36 -7.34 22.27 -1.08
C GLN A 36 -8.32 21.10 -0.93
N THR A 37 -9.10 21.09 0.14
CA THR A 37 -10.05 20.02 0.48
C THR A 37 -10.94 19.60 -0.68
N PRO A 38 -11.68 20.50 -1.38
CA PRO A 38 -12.56 20.09 -2.47
C PRO A 38 -11.77 19.50 -3.64
N LYS A 39 -10.60 20.05 -3.97
CA LYS A 39 -9.75 19.55 -5.07
C LYS A 39 -9.19 18.15 -4.77
N VAL A 40 -8.75 17.91 -3.53
CA VAL A 40 -8.24 16.61 -3.12
C VAL A 40 -9.34 15.56 -3.12
N ARG A 41 -10.54 15.89 -2.60
CA ARG A 41 -11.69 14.97 -2.64
C ARG A 41 -12.11 14.63 -4.06
N GLU A 42 -12.15 15.59 -4.96
CA GLU A 42 -12.43 15.36 -6.38
C GLU A 42 -11.36 14.47 -7.03
N ALA A 43 -10.09 14.75 -6.82
CA ALA A 43 -8.99 13.93 -7.34
C ALA A 43 -9.05 12.49 -6.85
N LEU A 44 -9.37 12.29 -5.56
CA LEU A 44 -9.56 10.95 -4.98
C LEU A 44 -10.77 10.23 -5.57
N ALA A 45 -11.90 10.92 -5.76
CA ALA A 45 -13.07 10.35 -6.40
C ALA A 45 -12.78 9.92 -7.85
N GLN A 46 -12.10 10.77 -8.63
CA GLN A 46 -11.67 10.45 -10.00
C GLN A 46 -10.67 9.29 -10.03
N PHE A 47 -9.71 9.26 -9.11
CA PHE A 47 -8.75 8.16 -8.98
C PHE A 47 -9.46 6.84 -8.67
N MET A 48 -10.38 6.82 -7.70
CA MET A 48 -11.11 5.61 -7.33
C MET A 48 -12.06 5.14 -8.43
N ALA A 49 -12.68 6.06 -9.17
CA ALA A 49 -13.48 5.71 -10.35
C ALA A 49 -12.63 5.06 -11.46
N TRP A 50 -11.45 5.61 -11.74
CA TRP A 50 -10.48 5.00 -12.65
C TRP A 50 -10.00 3.62 -12.13
N HIS A 51 -9.58 3.52 -10.88
CA HIS A 51 -9.09 2.29 -10.25
C HIS A 51 -10.15 1.18 -10.34
N ARG A 52 -11.40 1.51 -10.07
CA ARG A 52 -12.52 0.57 -10.16
C ARG A 52 -12.72 0.02 -11.57
N ARG A 53 -12.62 0.88 -12.57
CA ARG A 53 -12.85 0.47 -13.97
C ARG A 53 -11.69 -0.30 -14.58
N THR A 54 -10.45 0.04 -14.21
CA THR A 54 -9.27 -0.45 -14.91
C THR A 54 -8.42 -1.41 -14.09
N GLN A 55 -8.37 -1.26 -12.77
CA GLN A 55 -7.49 -2.06 -11.92
C GLN A 55 -8.20 -3.24 -11.25
N LEU A 56 -9.44 -3.06 -10.81
CA LEU A 56 -10.17 -4.15 -10.16
C LEU A 56 -10.37 -5.39 -11.05
N PRO A 57 -10.64 -5.28 -12.38
CA PRO A 57 -10.69 -6.46 -13.24
C PRO A 57 -9.37 -7.23 -13.28
N ASP A 58 -8.24 -6.52 -13.32
CA ASP A 58 -6.93 -7.16 -13.31
C ASP A 58 -6.62 -7.81 -11.94
N TYR A 59 -6.98 -7.15 -10.82
CA TYR A 59 -6.87 -7.77 -9.49
C TYR A 59 -7.75 -8.99 -9.33
N ALA A 60 -8.97 -8.99 -9.88
CA ALA A 60 -9.83 -10.16 -9.88
C ALA A 60 -9.18 -11.35 -10.63
N ASN A 61 -8.57 -11.08 -11.78
CA ASN A 61 -7.85 -12.11 -12.53
C ASN A 61 -6.62 -12.63 -11.77
N GLN A 62 -5.87 -11.76 -11.07
CA GLN A 62 -4.79 -12.20 -10.19
C GLN A 62 -5.29 -13.08 -9.04
N LEU A 63 -6.38 -12.68 -8.39
CA LEU A 63 -6.97 -13.45 -7.29
C LEU A 63 -7.45 -14.82 -7.79
N ALA A 64 -8.02 -14.91 -8.98
CA ALA A 64 -8.40 -16.19 -9.60
C ALA A 64 -7.18 -17.11 -9.84
N ARG A 65 -6.04 -16.57 -10.31
CA ARG A 65 -4.80 -17.35 -10.44
C ARG A 65 -4.28 -17.80 -9.07
N ALA A 66 -4.28 -16.90 -8.09
CA ALA A 66 -3.82 -17.20 -6.73
C ALA A 66 -4.65 -18.32 -6.07
N GLN A 67 -5.96 -18.43 -6.36
CA GLN A 67 -6.83 -19.51 -5.86
C GLN A 67 -6.36 -20.89 -6.33
N ALA A 68 -5.91 -21.01 -7.56
CA ALA A 68 -5.40 -22.28 -8.09
C ALA A 68 -4.02 -22.60 -7.47
N GLU A 69 -3.14 -21.62 -7.40
CA GLU A 69 -1.76 -21.82 -6.96
C GLU A 69 -1.67 -22.07 -5.43
N VAL A 70 -2.55 -21.49 -4.62
CA VAL A 70 -2.52 -21.66 -3.16
C VAL A 70 -2.82 -23.08 -2.69
N LEU A 71 -3.34 -23.93 -3.56
CA LEU A 71 -3.67 -25.33 -3.25
C LEU A 71 -2.43 -26.25 -3.34
N ALA A 72 -1.40 -25.86 -4.05
CA ALA A 72 -0.16 -26.61 -4.25
C ALA A 72 1.00 -25.99 -3.45
N ASP A 73 2.12 -26.71 -3.33
CA ASP A 73 3.36 -26.16 -2.79
C ASP A 73 3.88 -25.03 -3.67
N THR A 74 4.60 -24.10 -3.07
CA THR A 74 5.17 -22.95 -3.77
C THR A 74 6.68 -22.84 -3.53
N SER A 75 7.35 -22.03 -4.32
CA SER A 75 8.78 -21.73 -4.18
C SER A 75 9.01 -20.27 -3.78
N ALA A 76 10.18 -19.97 -3.21
CA ALA A 76 10.60 -18.60 -2.93
C ALA A 76 10.60 -17.74 -4.20
N ALA A 77 11.04 -18.30 -5.35
CA ALA A 77 11.01 -17.61 -6.62
C ALA A 77 9.58 -17.20 -7.00
N ARG A 78 8.60 -18.13 -6.88
CA ARG A 78 7.21 -17.84 -7.20
C ARG A 78 6.61 -16.78 -6.28
N VAL A 79 6.93 -16.78 -4.99
CA VAL A 79 6.50 -15.72 -4.06
C VAL A 79 7.08 -14.35 -4.44
N CYS A 80 8.37 -14.30 -4.82
CA CYS A 80 8.99 -13.07 -5.30
C CYS A 80 8.38 -12.57 -6.62
N GLU A 81 7.98 -13.46 -7.54
CA GLU A 81 7.26 -13.10 -8.76
C GLU A 81 5.90 -12.45 -8.43
N TRP A 82 5.12 -13.02 -7.51
CA TRP A 82 3.87 -12.41 -7.04
C TRP A 82 4.09 -11.02 -6.46
N GLN A 83 5.16 -10.84 -5.69
CA GLN A 83 5.51 -9.52 -5.15
C GLN A 83 5.86 -8.52 -6.26
N ALA A 84 6.65 -8.95 -7.26
CA ALA A 84 7.01 -8.11 -8.41
C ALA A 84 5.77 -7.69 -9.22
N GLU A 85 4.83 -8.61 -9.45
CA GLU A 85 3.58 -8.32 -10.13
C GLU A 85 2.73 -7.28 -9.37
N LEU A 86 2.69 -7.33 -8.03
CA LEU A 86 2.00 -6.33 -7.21
C LEU A 86 2.68 -4.96 -7.29
N LEU A 87 4.02 -4.90 -7.32
CA LEU A 87 4.78 -3.66 -7.45
C LEU A 87 4.52 -2.97 -8.79
N VAL A 88 4.40 -3.72 -9.90
CA VAL A 88 4.01 -3.16 -11.21
C VAL A 88 2.65 -2.46 -11.13
N ARG A 89 1.67 -3.07 -10.46
CA ARG A 89 0.34 -2.49 -10.29
C ARG A 89 0.34 -1.26 -9.39
N ALA A 90 1.12 -1.31 -8.32
CA ALA A 90 1.31 -0.15 -7.45
C ALA A 90 1.92 1.03 -8.23
N ASN A 91 2.89 0.77 -9.13
CA ASN A 91 3.47 1.81 -9.97
C ASN A 91 2.45 2.39 -10.97
N THR A 92 1.59 1.54 -11.56
CA THR A 92 0.51 2.01 -12.45
C THR A 92 -0.47 2.93 -11.71
N ALA A 93 -0.84 2.57 -10.47
CA ALA A 93 -1.70 3.40 -9.63
C ALA A 93 -0.99 4.72 -9.25
N PHE A 94 0.30 4.66 -8.93
CA PHE A 94 1.09 5.84 -8.65
C PHE A 94 1.16 6.80 -9.85
N GLU A 95 1.49 6.31 -11.05
CA GLU A 95 1.55 7.13 -12.26
C GLU A 95 0.21 7.86 -12.53
N ARG A 96 -0.91 7.21 -12.25
CA ARG A 96 -2.23 7.82 -12.34
C ARG A 96 -2.42 8.95 -11.34
N ALA A 97 -1.81 8.87 -10.16
CA ALA A 97 -1.94 9.87 -9.10
C ALA A 97 -0.96 11.06 -9.26
N VAL A 98 0.07 10.95 -10.10
CA VAL A 98 1.11 11.98 -10.28
C VAL A 98 0.53 13.37 -10.57
N PRO A 99 -0.41 13.59 -11.49
CA PRO A 99 -0.93 14.94 -11.76
C PRO A 99 -1.55 15.59 -10.53
N ALA A 100 -2.41 14.88 -9.80
CA ALA A 100 -3.03 15.38 -8.58
C ALA A 100 -2.00 15.59 -7.44
N GLY A 101 -1.01 14.72 -7.34
CA GLY A 101 0.11 14.87 -6.40
C GLY A 101 0.92 16.13 -6.67
N VAL A 102 1.13 16.49 -7.94
CA VAL A 102 1.80 17.73 -8.34
C VAL A 102 0.94 18.94 -8.00
N ASP A 103 -0.37 18.90 -8.28
CA ASP A 103 -1.28 20.00 -7.93
C ASP A 103 -1.25 20.31 -6.43
N PHE A 104 -1.26 19.26 -5.60
CA PHE A 104 -1.08 19.41 -4.17
C PHE A 104 0.31 19.96 -3.83
N MET A 105 1.39 19.36 -4.35
CA MET A 105 2.77 19.76 -4.06
C MET A 105 3.02 21.24 -4.38
N LEU A 106 2.45 21.76 -5.46
CA LEU A 106 2.56 23.17 -5.84
C LEU A 106 1.71 24.12 -4.99
N SER A 107 0.77 23.59 -4.19
CA SER A 107 -0.11 24.36 -3.31
C SER A 107 0.26 24.27 -1.83
N VAL A 108 1.28 23.45 -1.49
CA VAL A 108 1.66 23.20 -0.10
C VAL A 108 2.22 24.47 0.57
N THR A 109 1.80 24.69 1.81
CA THR A 109 2.21 25.85 2.63
C THR A 109 3.34 25.48 3.61
N PRO A 110 4.10 26.48 4.12
CA PRO A 110 5.10 26.24 5.17
C PRO A 110 4.52 25.57 6.42
N ARG A 111 3.29 25.93 6.80
CA ARG A 111 2.58 25.32 7.95
C ARG A 111 2.34 23.82 7.73
N GLN A 112 1.95 23.43 6.52
CA GLN A 112 1.70 22.03 6.17
C GLN A 112 3.00 21.21 6.17
N VAL A 113 4.11 21.78 5.70
CA VAL A 113 5.40 21.10 5.78
C VAL A 113 5.79 20.84 7.24
N GLN A 114 5.67 21.84 8.12
CA GLN A 114 5.92 21.67 9.55
C GLN A 114 4.98 20.66 10.20
N TYR A 115 3.73 20.61 9.77
CA TYR A 115 2.77 19.60 10.26
C TYR A 115 3.21 18.19 9.87
N LEU A 116 3.60 17.99 8.60
CA LEU A 116 4.13 16.73 8.10
C LEU A 116 5.38 16.29 8.88
N GLU A 117 6.32 17.20 9.14
CA GLU A 117 7.54 16.89 9.92
C GLU A 117 7.20 16.40 11.34
N ARG A 118 6.27 17.08 12.02
CA ARG A 118 5.80 16.64 13.35
C ARG A 118 5.14 15.26 13.31
N ARG A 119 4.31 15.02 12.28
CA ARG A 119 3.65 13.72 12.09
C ARG A 119 4.65 12.60 11.83
N GLN A 120 5.66 12.88 10.99
CA GLN A 120 6.76 11.95 10.71
C GLN A 120 7.59 11.64 11.96
N ALA A 121 7.91 12.66 12.76
CA ALA A 121 8.64 12.48 14.03
C ALA A 121 7.89 11.55 14.97
N LYS A 122 6.58 11.82 15.20
CA LYS A 122 5.72 10.95 16.02
C LYS A 122 5.72 9.49 15.53
N GLN A 123 5.58 9.27 14.24
CA GLN A 123 5.60 7.92 13.68
C GLN A 123 6.97 7.24 13.81
N ASN A 124 8.06 8.00 13.80
CA ASN A 124 9.39 7.45 14.04
C ASN A 124 9.57 7.06 15.51
N ASP A 125 8.95 7.78 16.45
CA ASP A 125 8.96 7.41 17.86
C ASP A 125 8.12 6.15 18.10
N GLU A 126 6.90 6.07 17.54
CA GLU A 126 6.08 4.86 17.56
C GLU A 126 6.83 3.63 17.00
N PHE A 127 7.60 3.82 15.91
CA PHE A 127 8.44 2.74 15.37
C PHE A 127 9.56 2.33 16.33
N ARG A 128 10.19 3.28 17.03
CA ARG A 128 11.21 2.98 18.04
C ARG A 128 10.64 2.19 19.20
N ASP A 129 9.45 2.60 19.68
CA ASP A 129 8.76 1.89 20.76
C ASP A 129 8.43 0.44 20.40
N ASP A 130 8.09 0.19 19.13
CA ASP A 130 7.78 -1.16 18.64
C ASP A 130 9.05 -2.02 18.41
N TYR A 131 10.09 -1.45 17.79
CA TYR A 131 11.19 -2.23 17.21
C TYR A 131 12.57 -1.95 17.80
N LEU A 132 12.76 -0.86 18.53
CA LEU A 132 14.05 -0.40 19.07
C LEU A 132 14.05 -0.24 20.59
N GLN A 133 12.94 -0.59 21.25
CA GLN A 133 12.89 -0.61 22.71
C GLN A 133 13.92 -1.57 23.29
N PRO A 134 14.46 -1.33 24.53
CA PRO A 134 15.52 -2.16 25.13
C PRO A 134 15.12 -3.61 25.35
N ASP A 135 13.85 -3.91 25.65
CA ASP A 135 13.37 -5.25 25.92
C ASP A 135 13.27 -6.08 24.62
N GLN A 136 14.25 -6.95 24.41
CA GLN A 136 14.31 -7.84 23.25
C GLN A 136 13.10 -8.79 23.16
N ARG A 137 12.54 -9.24 24.29
CA ARG A 137 11.38 -10.13 24.27
C ARG A 137 10.16 -9.41 23.71
N LYS A 138 9.91 -8.19 24.14
CA LYS A 138 8.79 -7.38 23.62
C LYS A 138 8.93 -7.09 22.13
N ARG A 139 10.14 -6.78 21.62
CA ARG A 139 10.37 -6.61 20.18
C ARG A 139 10.05 -7.87 19.40
N THR A 140 10.51 -9.02 19.91
CA THR A 140 10.24 -10.33 19.28
C THR A 140 8.75 -10.66 19.29
N GLU A 141 8.06 -10.39 20.40
CA GLU A 141 6.63 -10.62 20.55
C GLU A 141 5.81 -9.78 19.55
N VAL A 142 6.10 -8.47 19.41
CA VAL A 142 5.45 -7.59 18.43
C VAL A 142 5.64 -8.13 17.01
N THR A 143 6.84 -8.53 16.66
CA THR A 143 7.17 -9.03 15.31
C THR A 143 6.47 -10.37 15.05
N LEU A 144 6.50 -11.29 16.02
CA LEU A 144 5.82 -12.59 15.92
C LEU A 144 4.30 -12.43 15.80
N LYS A 145 3.70 -11.62 16.66
CA LYS A 145 2.26 -11.34 16.61
C LYS A 145 1.83 -10.86 15.22
N ARG A 146 2.51 -9.86 14.67
CA ARG A 146 2.20 -9.32 13.34
C ARG A 146 2.37 -10.36 12.22
N ALA A 147 3.39 -11.22 12.29
CA ALA A 147 3.60 -12.27 11.30
C ALA A 147 2.49 -13.33 11.37
N VAL A 148 2.11 -13.75 12.57
CA VAL A 148 1.02 -14.71 12.81
C VAL A 148 -0.31 -14.14 12.31
N GLU A 149 -0.67 -12.93 12.69
CA GLU A 149 -1.93 -12.27 12.27
C GLU A 149 -2.06 -12.17 10.74
N ARG A 150 -0.96 -11.83 10.05
CA ARG A 150 -0.93 -11.80 8.58
C ARG A 150 -1.18 -13.18 7.98
N ALA A 151 -0.53 -14.21 8.50
CA ALA A 151 -0.71 -15.57 8.02
C ALA A 151 -2.13 -16.09 8.32
N GLU A 152 -2.66 -15.85 9.52
CA GLU A 152 -4.00 -16.25 9.92
C GLU A 152 -5.11 -15.53 9.13
N THR A 153 -4.83 -14.33 8.62
CA THR A 153 -5.76 -13.62 7.71
C THR A 153 -6.03 -14.44 6.44
N LEU A 154 -5.05 -15.20 5.94
CA LEU A 154 -5.18 -15.99 4.72
C LEU A 154 -5.56 -17.46 5.03
N TYR A 155 -4.85 -18.09 5.95
CA TYR A 155 -4.94 -19.54 6.20
C TYR A 155 -5.90 -19.94 7.33
N GLY A 156 -6.46 -18.94 8.06
CA GLY A 156 -7.16 -19.18 9.31
C GLY A 156 -6.17 -19.51 10.42
N LYS A 157 -6.68 -20.09 11.52
CA LYS A 157 -5.89 -20.36 12.73
C LYS A 157 -4.67 -21.25 12.45
N LEU A 158 -3.49 -20.78 12.86
CA LEU A 158 -2.26 -21.54 12.78
C LEU A 158 -2.11 -22.51 13.93
N THR A 159 -1.47 -23.65 13.68
CA THR A 159 -1.05 -24.60 14.72
C THR A 159 0.13 -24.05 15.53
N GLU A 160 0.35 -24.60 16.74
CA GLU A 160 1.52 -24.23 17.56
C GLU A 160 2.84 -24.55 16.84
N ALA A 161 2.90 -25.65 16.08
CA ALA A 161 4.09 -25.97 15.28
C ALA A 161 4.35 -24.93 14.18
N GLN A 162 3.31 -24.41 13.52
CA GLN A 162 3.45 -23.35 12.53
C GLN A 162 3.88 -22.02 13.17
N ARG A 163 3.33 -21.67 14.33
CA ARG A 163 3.73 -20.48 15.10
C ARG A 163 5.19 -20.58 15.56
N ALA A 164 5.61 -21.75 16.06
CA ALA A 164 7.00 -21.99 16.44
C ALA A 164 7.97 -21.85 15.24
N ARG A 165 7.58 -22.34 14.04
CA ARG A 165 8.37 -22.14 12.81
C ARG A 165 8.45 -20.67 12.39
N ILE A 166 7.37 -19.90 12.56
CA ILE A 166 7.42 -18.45 12.33
C ILE A 166 8.42 -17.81 13.28
N ALA A 167 8.35 -18.11 14.59
CA ALA A 167 9.27 -17.57 15.58
C ALA A 167 10.74 -17.92 15.28
N GLU A 168 11.03 -19.18 14.95
CA GLU A 168 12.35 -19.64 14.54
C GLU A 168 12.85 -18.92 13.28
N SER A 169 12.00 -18.75 12.26
CA SER A 169 12.39 -18.04 11.05
C SER A 169 12.67 -16.57 11.33
N LEU A 170 11.83 -15.89 12.12
CA LEU A 170 12.01 -14.49 12.47
C LEU A 170 13.30 -14.25 13.27
N SER A 171 13.75 -15.20 14.10
CA SER A 171 15.04 -15.08 14.81
C SER A 171 16.26 -15.04 13.88
N ARG A 172 16.10 -15.52 12.64
CA ARG A 172 17.13 -15.50 11.59
C ARG A 172 16.92 -14.41 10.55
N SER A 173 15.88 -13.59 10.73
CA SER A 173 15.58 -12.52 9.79
C SER A 173 16.70 -11.50 9.70
N PRO A 174 17.13 -11.09 8.49
CA PRO A 174 18.10 -10.02 8.32
C PRO A 174 17.48 -8.63 8.57
N PHE A 175 16.24 -8.55 9.10
CA PHE A 175 15.62 -7.28 9.41
C PHE A 175 16.39 -6.53 10.49
N ASP A 176 16.89 -5.36 10.11
CA ASP A 176 17.59 -4.43 10.98
C ASP A 176 16.74 -3.15 11.12
N PRO A 177 16.12 -2.93 12.28
CA PRO A 177 15.26 -1.78 12.49
C PRO A 177 16.00 -0.44 12.47
N GLU A 178 17.28 -0.39 12.86
CA GLU A 178 18.10 0.83 12.79
C GLU A 178 18.35 1.24 11.33
N VAL A 179 18.80 0.30 10.50
CA VAL A 179 19.01 0.51 9.06
C VAL A 179 17.73 0.95 8.39
N TRP A 180 16.60 0.31 8.77
CA TRP A 180 15.30 0.65 8.22
C TRP A 180 14.83 2.06 8.62
N LEU A 181 14.99 2.42 9.90
CA LEU A 181 14.62 3.74 10.41
C LEU A 181 15.50 4.86 9.83
N ALA A 182 16.80 4.61 9.68
CA ALA A 182 17.71 5.56 9.06
C ALA A 182 17.29 5.90 7.61
N GLU A 183 16.99 4.88 6.81
CA GLU A 183 16.49 5.06 5.46
C GLU A 183 15.13 5.75 5.42
N ARG A 184 14.20 5.38 6.31
CA ARG A 184 12.90 6.03 6.44
C ARG A 184 13.03 7.53 6.69
N ARG A 185 13.92 7.93 7.60
CA ARG A 185 14.19 9.35 7.89
C ARG A 185 14.73 10.08 6.67
N GLN A 186 15.65 9.45 5.93
CA GLN A 186 16.19 10.05 4.73
C GLN A 186 15.09 10.27 3.67
N ARG A 187 14.20 9.30 3.48
CA ARG A 187 13.04 9.43 2.57
C ARG A 187 12.07 10.52 3.01
N GLN A 188 11.88 10.69 4.31
CA GLN A 188 11.08 11.76 4.89
C GLN A 188 11.69 13.14 4.61
N GLN A 189 13.02 13.27 4.78
CA GLN A 189 13.76 14.50 4.44
C GLN A 189 13.68 14.81 2.94
N ASP A 190 13.81 13.80 2.08
CA ASP A 190 13.66 13.95 0.63
C ASP A 190 12.25 14.46 0.26
N ALA A 191 11.19 13.97 0.93
CA ALA A 191 9.81 14.45 0.74
C ALA A 191 9.64 15.90 1.17
N VAL A 192 10.14 16.24 2.36
CA VAL A 192 10.12 17.62 2.89
C VAL A 192 10.86 18.59 1.96
N SER A 193 12.05 18.20 1.51
CA SER A 193 12.85 19.00 0.56
C SER A 193 12.11 19.21 -0.78
N LEU A 194 11.42 18.19 -1.26
CA LEU A 194 10.60 18.28 -2.48
C LEU A 194 9.46 19.30 -2.30
N MET A 195 8.76 19.25 -1.17
CA MET A 195 7.66 20.17 -0.86
C MET A 195 8.15 21.61 -0.65
N HIS A 196 9.29 21.81 0.00
CA HIS A 196 9.91 23.13 0.12
C HIS A 196 10.23 23.72 -1.23
N ARG A 197 10.95 22.95 -2.06
CA ARG A 197 11.40 23.40 -3.38
C ARG A 197 10.26 23.80 -4.31
N TRP A 198 9.21 23.00 -4.37
CA TRP A 198 8.14 23.17 -5.35
C TRP A 198 6.94 23.95 -4.81
N GLY A 199 6.59 23.77 -3.53
CA GLY A 199 5.47 24.42 -2.88
C GLY A 199 5.86 25.76 -2.26
N VAL A 200 6.68 25.73 -1.23
CA VAL A 200 6.99 26.91 -0.42
C VAL A 200 7.81 27.95 -1.21
N GLU A 201 8.97 27.55 -1.76
CA GLU A 201 9.82 28.44 -2.55
C GLU A 201 9.22 28.74 -3.93
N GLY A 202 8.49 27.76 -4.48
CA GLY A 202 7.79 27.91 -5.77
C GLY A 202 6.65 28.91 -5.74
N ALA A 203 6.07 29.20 -4.56
CA ALA A 203 4.99 30.17 -4.42
C ALA A 203 5.44 31.61 -4.74
N GLY A 204 6.72 31.94 -4.53
CA GLY A 204 7.32 33.23 -4.83
C GLY A 204 7.91 33.34 -6.26
N ARG A 205 7.87 32.25 -7.05
CA ARG A 205 8.38 32.28 -8.43
C ARG A 205 7.39 32.93 -9.39
N PRO A 206 7.88 33.60 -10.46
CA PRO A 206 7.00 34.08 -11.55
C PRO A 206 6.16 32.94 -12.10
N THR A 207 5.05 33.27 -12.74
CA THR A 207 4.03 32.35 -13.33
C THR A 207 4.64 31.19 -14.14
N SER A 208 5.87 31.32 -14.62
CA SER A 208 6.61 30.30 -15.36
C SER A 208 6.85 28.95 -14.64
N ALA A 209 6.83 28.93 -13.29
CA ALA A 209 6.93 27.64 -12.56
C ALA A 209 5.56 26.93 -12.44
N ARG A 210 4.46 27.65 -12.74
CA ARG A 210 3.09 27.14 -12.78
C ARG A 210 2.58 26.93 -14.21
N ASP A 211 3.36 27.33 -15.21
CA ASP A 211 3.11 27.01 -16.61
C ASP A 211 3.30 25.51 -16.89
N GLN A 212 3.03 25.09 -18.09
CA GLN A 212 3.13 23.68 -18.48
C GLN A 212 4.53 23.11 -18.27
N ALA A 213 5.60 23.84 -18.61
CA ALA A 213 6.98 23.39 -18.46
C ALA A 213 7.36 23.20 -16.98
N GLY A 214 6.95 24.13 -16.10
CA GLY A 214 7.16 23.99 -14.66
C GLY A 214 6.42 22.80 -14.05
N ARG A 215 5.19 22.53 -14.50
CA ARG A 215 4.41 21.35 -14.07
C ARG A 215 5.05 20.03 -14.54
N GLU A 216 5.57 19.98 -15.75
CA GLU A 216 6.28 18.81 -16.28
C GLU A 216 7.55 18.53 -15.45
N GLN A 217 8.31 19.58 -15.09
CA GLN A 217 9.46 19.43 -14.20
C GLN A 217 9.07 18.95 -12.79
N ALA A 218 7.98 19.48 -12.24
CA ALA A 218 7.44 19.04 -10.95
C ALA A 218 6.98 17.56 -11.00
N GLN A 219 6.35 17.14 -12.10
CA GLN A 219 5.99 15.73 -12.33
C GLN A 219 7.24 14.84 -12.41
N ALA A 220 8.26 15.26 -13.15
CA ALA A 220 9.53 14.53 -13.23
C ALA A 220 10.20 14.42 -11.86
N ALA A 221 10.19 15.48 -11.05
CA ALA A 221 10.75 15.49 -9.69
C ALA A 221 9.98 14.54 -8.75
N LEU A 222 8.64 14.51 -8.83
CA LEU A 222 7.80 13.60 -8.05
C LEU A 222 8.04 12.14 -8.46
N ARG A 223 8.11 11.85 -9.77
CA ARG A 223 8.46 10.50 -10.27
C ARG A 223 9.84 10.06 -9.80
N ALA A 224 10.85 10.94 -9.90
CA ALA A 224 12.18 10.64 -9.41
C ALA A 224 12.23 10.36 -7.91
N TYR A 225 11.42 11.08 -7.12
CA TYR A 225 11.27 10.80 -5.69
C TYR A 225 10.70 9.39 -5.46
N VAL A 226 9.62 9.01 -6.14
CA VAL A 226 9.02 7.68 -5.96
C VAL A 226 9.92 6.56 -6.48
N GLN A 227 10.67 6.79 -7.56
CA GLN A 227 11.70 5.84 -8.01
C GLN A 227 12.77 5.61 -6.92
N ARG A 228 13.20 6.67 -6.22
CA ARG A 228 14.10 6.53 -5.07
C ARG A 228 13.46 5.82 -3.88
N MET A 229 12.15 5.94 -3.71
CA MET A 229 11.39 5.15 -2.71
C MET A 229 11.37 3.66 -3.07
N ALA A 230 11.15 3.32 -4.33
CA ALA A 230 11.14 1.94 -4.82
C ALA A 230 12.54 1.32 -4.84
N SER A 231 13.54 2.09 -5.27
CA SER A 231 14.95 1.68 -5.32
C SER A 231 15.83 2.78 -4.74
N SER A 232 16.25 2.61 -3.49
CA SER A 232 17.11 3.60 -2.82
C SER A 232 18.38 3.87 -3.64
N PRO A 233 18.81 5.15 -3.76
CA PRO A 233 20.10 5.48 -4.38
C PRO A 233 21.30 4.95 -3.57
N ARG A 234 21.11 4.61 -2.29
CA ARG A 234 22.15 4.10 -1.39
C ARG A 234 22.38 2.61 -1.62
N GLU A 235 23.54 2.24 -2.11
CA GLU A 235 23.86 0.85 -2.45
C GLU A 235 23.81 -0.10 -1.24
N THR A 236 24.27 0.36 -0.08
CA THR A 236 24.21 -0.42 1.16
C THR A 236 22.76 -0.79 1.53
N TYR A 237 21.83 0.15 1.38
CA TYR A 237 20.42 -0.10 1.64
C TYR A 237 19.79 -0.99 0.55
N ARG A 238 20.16 -0.84 -0.71
CA ARG A 238 19.69 -1.75 -1.78
C ARG A 238 20.12 -3.19 -1.52
N ARG A 239 21.38 -3.40 -1.12
CA ARG A 239 21.87 -4.75 -0.76
C ARG A 239 21.16 -5.31 0.47
N TYR A 240 20.88 -4.47 1.46
CA TYR A 240 20.09 -4.85 2.63
C TYR A 240 18.68 -5.28 2.24
N THR A 241 17.95 -4.46 1.47
CA THR A 241 16.59 -4.78 1.06
C THR A 241 16.52 -5.98 0.12
N ALA A 242 17.50 -6.21 -0.73
CA ALA A 242 17.57 -7.41 -1.57
C ALA A 242 17.64 -8.68 -0.71
N ARG A 243 18.53 -8.73 0.30
CA ARG A 243 18.63 -9.85 1.24
C ARG A 243 17.36 -10.06 2.05
N LEU A 244 16.77 -8.94 2.54
CA LEU A 244 15.52 -9.00 3.29
C LEU A 244 14.37 -9.52 2.42
N ASN A 245 14.31 -9.11 1.17
CA ASN A 245 13.29 -9.57 0.22
C ASN A 245 13.43 -11.07 -0.09
N GLU A 246 14.64 -11.53 -0.38
CA GLU A 246 14.94 -12.96 -0.57
C GLU A 246 14.56 -13.80 0.65
N PHE A 247 14.90 -13.31 1.84
CA PHE A 247 14.49 -13.94 3.08
C PHE A 247 12.96 -14.01 3.21
N ASN A 248 12.26 -12.91 2.95
CA ASN A 248 10.80 -12.84 3.07
C ASN A 248 10.10 -13.77 2.06
N CYS A 249 10.59 -13.87 0.83
CA CYS A 249 10.06 -14.80 -0.16
C CYS A 249 10.25 -16.26 0.30
N SER A 250 11.45 -16.58 0.80
CA SER A 250 11.78 -17.91 1.32
C SER A 250 10.94 -18.26 2.55
N PHE A 251 10.78 -17.33 3.48
CA PHE A 251 9.96 -17.47 4.66
C PHE A 251 8.49 -17.72 4.31
N ALA A 252 7.92 -16.94 3.39
CA ALA A 252 6.53 -17.09 2.98
C ALA A 252 6.28 -18.44 2.28
N ALA A 253 7.18 -18.87 1.41
CA ALA A 253 7.11 -20.18 0.76
C ALA A 253 7.24 -21.32 1.76
N ALA A 254 8.20 -21.24 2.69
CA ALA A 254 8.40 -22.26 3.71
C ALA A 254 7.18 -22.38 4.65
N LEU A 255 6.58 -21.26 5.07
CA LEU A 255 5.37 -21.27 5.87
C LEU A 255 4.20 -21.87 5.08
N HIS A 256 3.97 -21.44 3.84
CA HIS A 256 2.92 -21.95 2.97
C HIS A 256 3.00 -23.47 2.83
N ASN A 257 4.19 -24.02 2.59
CA ASN A 257 4.39 -25.45 2.39
C ASN A 257 4.17 -26.29 3.68
N THR A 258 4.02 -25.65 4.84
CA THR A 258 3.62 -26.33 6.09
C THR A 258 2.10 -26.31 6.31
N THR A 259 1.35 -25.61 5.47
CA THR A 259 -0.11 -25.50 5.64
C THR A 259 -0.80 -26.82 5.28
N SER A 260 -1.85 -27.15 6.03
CA SER A 260 -2.68 -28.32 5.76
C SER A 260 -3.57 -28.11 4.53
N VAL A 261 -4.09 -29.20 3.98
CA VAL A 261 -5.08 -29.15 2.89
C VAL A 261 -6.29 -28.29 3.27
N SER A 262 -6.76 -28.36 4.54
CA SER A 262 -7.87 -27.54 5.01
C SER A 262 -7.52 -26.05 5.05
N GLN A 263 -6.32 -25.70 5.51
CA GLN A 263 -5.83 -24.31 5.51
C GLN A 263 -5.67 -23.74 4.09
N ARG A 264 -5.15 -24.54 3.15
CA ARG A 264 -5.05 -24.14 1.73
C ARG A 264 -6.43 -23.93 1.10
N ARG A 265 -7.40 -24.81 1.42
CA ARG A 265 -8.79 -24.61 0.97
C ARG A 265 -9.41 -23.35 1.57
N ALA A 266 -9.20 -23.06 2.86
CA ALA A 266 -9.64 -21.82 3.48
C ALA A 266 -9.03 -20.60 2.81
N ALA A 267 -7.74 -20.64 2.47
CA ALA A 267 -7.06 -19.59 1.72
C ALA A 267 -7.66 -19.40 0.32
N ALA A 268 -7.90 -20.49 -0.42
CA ALA A 268 -8.56 -20.42 -1.73
C ALA A 268 -9.96 -19.80 -1.65
N GLN A 269 -10.77 -20.19 -0.65
CA GLN A 269 -12.09 -19.60 -0.40
C GLN A 269 -12.00 -18.11 -0.06
N LYS A 270 -11.02 -17.71 0.74
CA LYS A 270 -10.78 -16.30 1.07
C LYS A 270 -10.45 -15.47 -0.17
N LEU A 271 -9.56 -15.99 -1.02
CA LEU A 271 -9.19 -15.37 -2.29
C LEU A 271 -10.38 -15.30 -3.26
N ALA A 272 -11.21 -16.34 -3.32
CA ALA A 272 -12.46 -16.36 -4.10
C ALA A 272 -13.46 -15.30 -3.62
N GLY A 273 -13.58 -15.11 -2.29
CA GLY A 273 -14.38 -14.02 -1.73
C GLY A 273 -13.90 -12.65 -2.19
N TRP A 274 -12.59 -12.40 -2.12
CA TRP A 274 -12.00 -11.13 -2.58
C TRP A 274 -12.13 -10.94 -4.10
N GLU A 275 -11.99 -12.00 -4.89
CA GLU A 275 -12.26 -11.96 -6.34
C GLU A 275 -13.70 -11.57 -6.63
N GLY A 276 -14.67 -12.24 -5.97
CA GLY A 276 -16.09 -11.94 -6.11
C GLY A 276 -16.42 -10.48 -5.78
N ASP A 277 -15.83 -9.96 -4.71
CA ASP A 277 -15.98 -8.55 -4.34
C ASP A 277 -15.43 -7.58 -5.39
N ALA A 278 -14.23 -7.86 -5.91
CA ALA A 278 -13.61 -7.04 -6.95
C ALA A 278 -14.45 -7.02 -8.23
N ARG A 279 -14.99 -8.17 -8.65
CA ARG A 279 -15.89 -8.27 -9.82
C ARG A 279 -17.22 -7.56 -9.58
N ALA A 280 -17.83 -7.72 -8.40
CA ALA A 280 -19.08 -7.05 -8.05
C ALA A 280 -18.93 -5.52 -8.07
N LEU A 281 -17.86 -5.00 -7.48
CA LEU A 281 -17.54 -3.57 -7.49
C LEU A 281 -17.39 -3.01 -8.92
N THR A 282 -16.86 -3.79 -9.84
CA THR A 282 -16.76 -3.39 -11.25
C THR A 282 -18.11 -3.34 -11.94
N LEU A 283 -18.98 -4.33 -11.69
CA LEU A 283 -20.31 -4.42 -12.28
C LEU A 283 -21.29 -3.34 -11.78
N ASP A 284 -21.21 -2.97 -10.50
CA ASP A 284 -22.05 -1.91 -9.92
C ASP A 284 -21.84 -0.57 -10.61
N LEU A 285 -20.65 -0.28 -11.13
CA LEU A 285 -20.41 0.90 -11.97
C LEU A 285 -21.06 0.82 -13.34
N ALA A 286 -21.04 -0.35 -13.97
CA ALA A 286 -21.66 -0.53 -15.28
C ALA A 286 -23.18 -0.32 -15.20
N ARG A 287 -23.80 -0.75 -14.09
CA ARG A 287 -25.23 -0.52 -13.82
C ARG A 287 -25.55 0.94 -13.53
N ALA A 288 -24.71 1.64 -12.75
CA ALA A 288 -24.89 3.07 -12.46
C ALA A 288 -24.66 3.98 -13.68
N ALA A 289 -23.90 3.49 -14.66
CA ALA A 289 -23.62 4.23 -15.91
C ALA A 289 -24.60 3.91 -17.06
N ALA A 290 -25.45 2.89 -16.90
CA ALA A 290 -26.48 2.56 -17.88
C ALA A 290 -27.63 3.59 -17.76
N PRO A 291 -28.03 4.28 -18.85
CA PRO A 291 -29.18 5.17 -18.81
C PRO A 291 -30.46 4.37 -18.52
N ASP A 292 -31.37 4.96 -17.71
CA ASP A 292 -32.67 4.38 -17.24
C ASP A 292 -33.64 3.94 -18.35
N GLY A 293 -33.19 3.64 -19.54
CA GLY A 293 -33.98 3.46 -20.75
C GLY A 293 -33.94 2.06 -21.42
N MET A 294 -33.24 1.08 -20.89
CA MET A 294 -33.11 -0.23 -21.58
C MET A 294 -33.75 -1.44 -20.87
N LEU A 295 -34.66 -1.21 -19.95
CA LEU A 295 -35.50 -2.28 -19.36
C LEU A 295 -36.99 -1.96 -19.60
N ARG A 296 -37.42 -2.05 -20.83
CA ARG A 296 -38.84 -2.27 -21.17
C ARG A 296 -38.96 -3.38 -22.21
#